data_4db9269118734d2dc4ed5eba3fd9164e
#
_entry.id   4db9269118734d2dc4ed5eba3fd9164e
#
_cell.length_a   1.000
_cell.length_b   1.000
_cell.length_c   1.000
_cell.angle_alpha   90.00
_cell.angle_beta   90.00
_cell.angle_gamma   90.00
#
_symmetry.space_group_name_H-M   'P 1'
#
loop_
_entity.id
_entity.type
_entity.pdbx_description
1 polymer ?
#
loop_
_entity_poly.entity_id
_entity_poly.type
_entity_poly.pdbx_seq_one_letter_code
_entity_poly.pdbx_strand_id
1 'polypeptide(L)'
;DALPIFDPRIAHTRILIASDVTNPLVGPTGASAVFGPQKGATPQMVTQLDNNLAHYAAVIKDQLGIDVAHTPGAGGAGGLGAGLLAFTQSTMRAGVDIVSSTVRLVERAEGADYCFTGEGGIDFQTKFGKTPMGVAKAVRERNPHIGVVAFAGHVGEGIDQLYDVGIDAVFGIVPGAMPLNEAIADGPRNLIRAAENVGRLIRLGRR
;
A
#
# COMPACT_ATOMS: atom_id res chain seq x y z
N ASP A 1 9.57 -2.55 -37.55
CA ASP A 1 8.89 -1.44 -36.84
C ASP A 1 8.05 -2.01 -35.70
N ALA A 2 8.65 -2.08 -34.55
CA ALA A 2 7.96 -2.62 -33.36
C ALA A 2 7.50 -1.52 -32.41
N LEU A 3 7.33 -0.29 -32.87
CA LEU A 3 6.73 0.75 -32.06
C LEU A 3 5.25 0.42 -31.86
N PRO A 4 4.77 0.32 -30.63
CA PRO A 4 3.36 0.06 -30.36
C PRO A 4 2.51 1.15 -31.02
N ILE A 5 1.52 0.72 -31.79
CA ILE A 5 0.52 1.65 -32.35
C ILE A 5 -0.50 1.90 -31.25
N PHE A 6 -0.46 3.08 -30.67
CA PHE A 6 -1.43 3.50 -29.67
C PHE A 6 -2.61 4.23 -30.27
N ASP A 7 -3.78 4.01 -29.67
CA ASP A 7 -4.91 4.89 -29.92
C ASP A 7 -4.53 6.33 -29.51
N PRO A 8 -4.69 7.34 -30.38
CA PRO A 8 -4.28 8.72 -30.09
C PRO A 8 -4.95 9.30 -28.83
N ARG A 9 -6.07 8.74 -28.39
CA ARG A 9 -6.72 9.15 -27.12
C ARG A 9 -5.85 8.91 -25.90
N ILE A 10 -4.94 7.94 -25.92
CA ILE A 10 -4.03 7.64 -24.81
C ILE A 10 -3.13 8.84 -24.50
N ALA A 11 -2.67 9.57 -25.53
CA ALA A 11 -1.83 10.75 -25.36
C ALA A 11 -2.53 11.89 -24.56
N HIS A 12 -3.86 11.86 -24.52
CA HIS A 12 -4.68 12.86 -23.81
C HIS A 12 -5.43 12.28 -22.60
N THR A 13 -5.13 11.03 -22.25
CA THR A 13 -5.77 10.33 -21.14
C THR A 13 -4.85 10.32 -19.93
N ARG A 14 -5.30 10.87 -18.82
CA ARG A 14 -4.59 10.77 -17.56
C ARG A 14 -4.81 9.37 -16.96
N ILE A 15 -3.73 8.60 -16.85
CA ILE A 15 -3.74 7.27 -16.25
C ILE A 15 -3.04 7.36 -14.89
N LEU A 16 -3.73 6.92 -13.84
CA LEU A 16 -3.19 6.84 -12.49
C LEU A 16 -3.09 5.39 -12.08
N ILE A 17 -1.88 4.94 -11.79
CA ILE A 17 -1.59 3.57 -11.36
C ILE A 17 -1.60 3.52 -9.84
N ALA A 18 -2.53 2.77 -9.26
CA ALA A 18 -2.52 2.44 -7.84
C ALA A 18 -1.52 1.31 -7.60
N SER A 19 -0.42 1.57 -6.91
CA SER A 19 0.58 0.55 -6.58
C SER A 19 1.17 0.79 -5.21
N ASP A 20 1.05 -0.21 -4.33
CA ASP A 20 1.68 -0.22 -3.01
C ASP A 20 3.06 -0.91 -3.04
N VAL A 21 3.51 -1.30 -4.23
CA VAL A 21 4.82 -1.91 -4.50
C VAL A 21 5.78 -0.85 -4.99
N THR A 22 6.93 -0.73 -4.34
CA THR A 22 8.01 0.19 -4.72
C THR A 22 9.19 -0.50 -5.41
N ASN A 23 9.11 -1.80 -5.63
CA ASN A 23 10.16 -2.60 -6.24
C ASN A 23 10.47 -2.09 -7.66
N PRO A 24 11.77 -1.91 -8.01
CA PRO A 24 12.18 -1.59 -9.38
C PRO A 24 11.91 -2.77 -10.32
N LEU A 25 12.09 -2.55 -11.61
CA LEU A 25 11.87 -3.60 -12.59
C LEU A 25 12.91 -4.73 -12.46
N VAL A 26 14.16 -4.39 -12.25
CA VAL A 26 15.30 -5.33 -12.27
C VAL A 26 16.17 -5.23 -11.01
N GLY A 27 17.06 -6.21 -10.84
CA GLY A 27 18.05 -6.27 -9.76
C GLY A 27 17.60 -7.04 -8.53
N PRO A 28 18.37 -6.99 -7.44
CA PRO A 28 18.15 -7.83 -6.26
C PRO A 28 16.79 -7.62 -5.57
N THR A 29 16.21 -6.44 -5.73
CA THR A 29 14.88 -6.07 -5.22
C THR A 29 13.86 -5.91 -6.35
N GLY A 30 14.21 -6.34 -7.56
CA GLY A 30 13.38 -6.25 -8.76
C GLY A 30 12.26 -7.27 -8.82
N ALA A 31 11.46 -7.16 -9.87
CA ALA A 31 10.26 -7.98 -10.09
C ALA A 31 10.55 -9.49 -10.01
N SER A 32 11.58 -9.95 -10.72
CA SER A 32 11.91 -11.37 -10.81
C SER A 32 12.44 -11.92 -9.50
N ALA A 33 13.34 -11.18 -8.84
CA ALA A 33 13.98 -11.60 -7.59
C ALA A 33 12.98 -11.71 -6.43
N VAL A 34 12.09 -10.73 -6.30
CA VAL A 34 11.16 -10.67 -5.16
C VAL A 34 9.90 -11.50 -5.38
N PHE A 35 9.32 -11.46 -6.58
CA PHE A 35 8.01 -12.08 -6.82
C PHE A 35 8.07 -13.39 -7.60
N GLY A 36 9.21 -13.70 -8.22
CA GLY A 36 9.40 -14.94 -9.00
C GLY A 36 9.29 -16.21 -8.16
N PRO A 37 10.03 -16.34 -7.02
CA PRO A 37 10.07 -17.57 -6.24
C PRO A 37 8.71 -18.04 -5.74
N GLN A 38 7.88 -17.15 -5.25
CA GLN A 38 6.52 -17.48 -4.78
C GLN A 38 5.57 -17.94 -5.89
N LYS A 39 5.95 -17.70 -7.17
CA LYS A 39 5.23 -18.15 -8.36
C LYS A 39 5.88 -19.36 -9.03
N GLY A 40 6.84 -20.01 -8.34
CA GLY A 40 7.47 -21.23 -8.78
C GLY A 40 8.75 -21.05 -9.62
N ALA A 41 9.29 -19.83 -9.72
CA ALA A 41 10.55 -19.63 -10.45
C ALA A 41 11.73 -20.20 -9.67
N THR A 42 12.55 -21.04 -10.36
CA THR A 42 13.83 -21.50 -9.84
C THR A 42 14.87 -20.36 -9.83
N PRO A 43 16.00 -20.47 -9.09
CA PRO A 43 17.05 -19.45 -9.12
C PRO A 43 17.57 -19.14 -10.53
N GLN A 44 17.70 -20.14 -11.38
CA GLN A 44 18.10 -19.97 -12.78
C GLN A 44 17.03 -19.19 -13.58
N MET A 45 15.75 -19.51 -13.37
CA MET A 45 14.66 -18.80 -14.00
C MET A 45 14.59 -17.33 -13.54
N VAL A 46 14.82 -17.07 -12.26
CA VAL A 46 14.88 -15.69 -11.72
C VAL A 46 15.95 -14.88 -12.43
N THR A 47 17.17 -15.44 -12.57
CA THR A 47 18.27 -14.77 -13.27
C THR A 47 17.92 -14.52 -14.74
N GLN A 48 17.34 -15.50 -15.43
CA GLN A 48 16.94 -15.34 -16.83
C GLN A 48 15.85 -14.29 -17.00
N LEU A 49 14.83 -14.30 -16.14
CA LEU A 49 13.74 -13.34 -16.19
C LEU A 49 14.23 -11.92 -15.90
N ASP A 50 15.14 -11.75 -14.93
CA ASP A 50 15.73 -10.45 -14.62
C ASP A 50 16.52 -9.89 -15.80
N ASN A 51 17.34 -10.73 -16.45
CA ASN A 51 18.07 -10.36 -17.66
C ASN A 51 17.13 -9.97 -18.82
N ASN A 52 16.02 -10.69 -18.99
CA ASN A 52 15.04 -10.39 -20.02
C ASN A 52 14.36 -9.03 -19.76
N LEU A 53 14.02 -8.75 -18.49
CA LEU A 53 13.44 -7.45 -18.10
C LEU A 53 14.47 -6.31 -18.23
N ALA A 54 15.76 -6.58 -17.95
CA ALA A 54 16.84 -5.62 -18.18
C ALA A 54 16.99 -5.28 -19.67
N HIS A 55 16.95 -6.29 -20.52
CA HIS A 55 16.95 -6.09 -21.98
C HIS A 55 15.72 -5.29 -22.44
N TYR A 56 14.54 -5.62 -21.94
CA TYR A 56 13.31 -4.88 -22.25
C TYR A 56 13.42 -3.41 -21.85
N ALA A 57 13.92 -3.12 -20.64
CA ALA A 57 14.15 -1.75 -20.20
C ALA A 57 15.16 -0.99 -21.06
N ALA A 58 16.25 -1.68 -21.48
CA ALA A 58 17.26 -1.10 -22.37
C ALA A 58 16.67 -0.70 -23.72
N VAL A 59 15.83 -1.56 -24.32
CA VAL A 59 15.14 -1.26 -25.58
C VAL A 59 14.19 -0.09 -25.43
N ILE A 60 13.41 -0.02 -24.36
CA ILE A 60 12.52 1.12 -24.05
C ILE A 60 13.35 2.41 -23.97
N LYS A 61 14.47 2.36 -23.25
CA LYS A 61 15.34 3.54 -23.08
C LYS A 61 15.92 4.00 -24.40
N ASP A 62 16.40 3.06 -25.23
CA ASP A 62 16.97 3.36 -26.55
C ASP A 62 15.93 3.96 -27.51
N GLN A 63 14.73 3.38 -27.57
CA GLN A 63 13.72 3.77 -28.55
C GLN A 63 12.83 4.94 -28.11
N LEU A 64 12.53 5.04 -26.82
CA LEU A 64 11.59 6.02 -26.28
C LEU A 64 12.26 7.10 -25.40
N GLY A 65 13.54 6.92 -25.03
CA GLY A 65 14.24 7.82 -24.11
C GLY A 65 13.78 7.72 -22.65
N ILE A 66 12.97 6.70 -22.29
CA ILE A 66 12.37 6.53 -20.96
C ILE A 66 13.12 5.45 -20.19
N ASP A 67 13.68 5.79 -19.02
CA ASP A 67 14.35 4.82 -18.18
C ASP A 67 13.40 4.26 -17.12
N VAL A 68 13.02 3.00 -17.25
CA VAL A 68 12.12 2.29 -16.34
C VAL A 68 12.81 1.22 -15.50
N ALA A 69 14.10 0.97 -15.71
CA ALA A 69 14.82 -0.14 -15.08
C ALA A 69 14.81 -0.05 -13.55
N HIS A 70 15.02 1.14 -13.02
CA HIS A 70 15.15 1.39 -11.58
C HIS A 70 14.04 2.30 -11.02
N THR A 71 13.03 2.59 -11.83
CA THR A 71 11.90 3.42 -11.38
C THR A 71 11.11 2.69 -10.28
N PRO A 72 10.89 3.30 -9.11
CA PRO A 72 10.09 2.70 -8.05
C PRO A 72 8.70 2.27 -8.55
N GLY A 73 8.32 1.04 -8.25
CA GLY A 73 7.04 0.46 -8.66
C GLY A 73 7.02 -0.14 -10.07
N ALA A 74 8.06 0.09 -10.90
CA ALA A 74 8.13 -0.47 -12.25
C ALA A 74 8.08 -2.00 -12.28
N GLY A 75 8.57 -2.66 -11.20
CA GLY A 75 8.50 -4.11 -11.01
C GLY A 75 7.12 -4.65 -10.64
N GLY A 76 6.16 -3.79 -10.35
CA GLY A 76 4.80 -4.17 -10.01
C GLY A 76 4.16 -5.05 -11.09
N ALA A 77 3.45 -6.10 -10.63
CA ALA A 77 2.82 -7.09 -11.50
C ALA A 77 3.77 -7.72 -12.54
N GLY A 78 5.04 -7.99 -12.14
CA GLY A 78 6.01 -8.64 -13.01
C GLY A 78 6.55 -7.78 -14.15
N GLY A 79 6.51 -6.45 -14.00
CA GLY A 79 6.97 -5.48 -14.99
C GLY A 79 5.86 -4.78 -15.78
N LEU A 80 4.58 -5.07 -15.49
CA LEU A 80 3.46 -4.32 -16.08
C LEU A 80 3.55 -2.82 -15.72
N GLY A 81 4.02 -2.50 -14.51
CA GLY A 81 4.30 -1.13 -14.08
C GLY A 81 5.24 -0.40 -15.03
N ALA A 82 6.35 -1.05 -15.43
CA ALA A 82 7.29 -0.49 -16.41
C ALA A 82 6.62 -0.23 -17.75
N GLY A 83 5.82 -1.18 -18.26
CA GLY A 83 5.10 -1.03 -19.53
C GLY A 83 4.15 0.17 -19.51
N LEU A 84 3.33 0.31 -18.45
CA LEU A 84 2.42 1.43 -18.32
C LEU A 84 3.16 2.77 -18.23
N LEU A 85 4.24 2.84 -17.45
CA LEU A 85 5.07 4.05 -17.36
C LEU A 85 5.72 4.42 -18.70
N ALA A 86 6.18 3.43 -19.48
CA ALA A 86 6.89 3.66 -20.74
C ALA A 86 5.94 4.07 -21.88
N PHE A 87 4.78 3.42 -21.94
CA PHE A 87 3.91 3.52 -23.13
C PHE A 87 2.67 4.40 -22.92
N THR A 88 2.48 4.92 -21.73
CA THR A 88 1.38 5.86 -21.45
C THR A 88 1.91 7.04 -20.63
N GLN A 89 1.14 8.10 -20.53
CA GLN A 89 1.47 9.22 -19.65
C GLN A 89 1.01 8.93 -18.21
N SER A 90 1.24 7.71 -17.73
CA SER A 90 0.80 7.29 -16.42
C SER A 90 1.70 7.83 -15.31
N THR A 91 1.08 8.05 -14.16
CA THR A 91 1.77 8.34 -12.90
C THR A 91 1.43 7.26 -11.89
N MET A 92 2.41 6.91 -11.03
CA MET A 92 2.21 5.89 -10.00
C MET A 92 2.04 6.55 -8.65
N ARG A 93 1.07 6.08 -7.88
CA ARG A 93 0.82 6.52 -6.51
C ARG A 93 0.39 5.35 -5.64
N ALA A 94 0.68 5.42 -4.33
CA ALA A 94 0.16 4.45 -3.37
C ALA A 94 -1.37 4.43 -3.38
N GLY A 95 -1.97 3.25 -3.23
CA GLY A 95 -3.42 3.09 -3.22
C GLY A 95 -4.08 3.93 -2.13
N VAL A 96 -3.48 3.95 -0.94
CA VAL A 96 -3.96 4.76 0.19
C VAL A 96 -3.98 6.26 -0.14
N ASP A 97 -2.99 6.79 -0.88
CA ASP A 97 -2.95 8.20 -1.25
C ASP A 97 -4.04 8.55 -2.26
N ILE A 98 -4.31 7.64 -3.20
CA ILE A 98 -5.38 7.82 -4.19
C ILE A 98 -6.73 7.84 -3.50
N VAL A 99 -7.01 6.85 -2.64
CA VAL A 99 -8.28 6.77 -1.91
C VAL A 99 -8.44 7.98 -0.99
N SER A 100 -7.43 8.30 -0.18
CA SER A 100 -7.46 9.42 0.76
C SER A 100 -7.75 10.76 0.05
N SER A 101 -7.10 10.99 -1.09
CA SER A 101 -7.36 12.21 -1.88
C SER A 101 -8.75 12.22 -2.52
N THR A 102 -9.22 11.06 -2.99
CA THR A 102 -10.55 10.94 -3.62
C THR A 102 -11.68 11.20 -2.63
N VAL A 103 -11.56 10.68 -1.40
CA VAL A 103 -12.56 10.90 -0.34
C VAL A 103 -12.32 12.20 0.43
N ARG A 104 -11.29 12.96 0.09
CA ARG A 104 -10.91 14.21 0.74
C ARG A 104 -10.68 14.01 2.25
N LEU A 105 -9.90 12.98 2.59
CA LEU A 105 -9.69 12.58 3.98
C LEU A 105 -9.03 13.69 4.81
N VAL A 106 -8.07 14.40 4.24
CA VAL A 106 -7.34 15.50 4.91
C VAL A 106 -8.30 16.60 5.36
N GLU A 107 -9.21 17.02 4.47
CA GLU A 107 -10.19 18.06 4.78
C GLU A 107 -11.26 17.56 5.77
N ARG A 108 -11.64 16.29 5.67
CA ARG A 108 -12.63 15.70 6.59
C ARG A 108 -12.08 15.50 8.01
N ALA A 109 -10.77 15.39 8.15
CA ALA A 109 -10.10 15.26 9.45
C ALA A 109 -9.96 16.61 10.19
N GLU A 110 -10.19 17.72 9.50
CA GLU A 110 -10.13 19.05 10.12
C GLU A 110 -11.20 19.16 11.22
N GLY A 111 -10.76 19.48 12.44
CA GLY A 111 -11.62 19.58 13.62
C GLY A 111 -12.10 18.24 14.20
N ALA A 112 -11.67 17.11 13.68
CA ALA A 112 -11.95 15.81 14.28
C ALA A 112 -11.03 15.54 15.48
N ASP A 113 -11.57 14.99 16.57
CA ASP A 113 -10.77 14.60 17.74
C ASP A 113 -10.05 13.26 17.50
N TYR A 114 -10.69 12.35 16.75
CA TYR A 114 -10.19 10.98 16.54
C TYR A 114 -10.37 10.54 15.08
N CYS A 115 -9.41 9.75 14.61
CA CYS A 115 -9.49 8.99 13.37
C CYS A 115 -9.38 7.50 13.69
N PHE A 116 -10.34 6.72 13.22
CA PHE A 116 -10.31 5.27 13.30
C PHE A 116 -9.90 4.68 11.96
N THR A 117 -8.89 3.81 11.99
CA THR A 117 -8.40 3.08 10.83
C THR A 117 -8.24 1.60 11.17
N GLY A 118 -7.88 0.77 10.22
CA GLY A 118 -7.66 -0.65 10.51
C GLY A 118 -7.19 -1.44 9.31
N GLU A 119 -6.74 -2.66 9.60
CA GLU A 119 -6.29 -3.64 8.64
C GLU A 119 -6.49 -5.06 9.18
N GLY A 120 -6.44 -6.08 8.32
CA GLY A 120 -6.55 -7.48 8.73
C GLY A 120 -5.44 -7.91 9.69
N GLY A 121 -4.22 -7.43 9.50
CA GLY A 121 -3.08 -7.68 10.39
C GLY A 121 -2.17 -6.48 10.52
N ILE A 122 -1.89 -6.05 11.75
CA ILE A 122 -1.00 -4.93 12.07
C ILE A 122 0.23 -5.47 12.81
N ASP A 123 1.42 -5.15 12.31
CA ASP A 123 2.72 -5.49 12.86
C ASP A 123 3.74 -4.37 12.59
N PHE A 124 5.02 -4.58 12.94
CA PHE A 124 6.08 -3.60 12.68
C PHE A 124 6.21 -3.20 11.20
N GLN A 125 5.79 -4.05 10.25
CA GLN A 125 5.86 -3.74 8.81
C GLN A 125 4.84 -2.69 8.40
N THR A 126 3.81 -2.48 9.19
CA THR A 126 2.76 -1.49 8.92
C THR A 126 3.34 -0.07 8.80
N LYS A 127 4.46 0.23 9.49
CA LYS A 127 5.18 1.52 9.39
C LYS A 127 5.72 1.82 7.98
N PHE A 128 5.89 0.81 7.13
CA PHE A 128 6.44 0.98 5.78
C PHE A 128 5.38 1.36 4.73
N GLY A 129 4.28 1.97 5.14
CA GLY A 129 3.32 2.58 4.23
C GLY A 129 2.05 1.78 3.96
N LYS A 130 1.75 0.77 4.81
CA LYS A 130 0.44 0.10 4.76
C LYS A 130 -0.69 1.10 5.08
N THR A 131 -1.93 0.71 4.76
CA THR A 131 -3.12 1.57 4.86
C THR A 131 -3.24 2.36 6.17
N PRO A 132 -3.07 1.76 7.39
CA PRO A 132 -3.21 2.52 8.62
C PRO A 132 -2.21 3.67 8.75
N MET A 133 -0.97 3.48 8.27
CA MET A 133 0.04 4.53 8.30
C MET A 133 -0.22 5.63 7.28
N GLY A 134 -0.68 5.27 6.08
CA GLY A 134 -1.09 6.26 5.07
C GLY A 134 -2.24 7.14 5.56
N VAL A 135 -3.23 6.54 6.22
CA VAL A 135 -4.34 7.26 6.86
C VAL A 135 -3.82 8.18 7.97
N ALA A 136 -3.00 7.66 8.90
CA ALA A 136 -2.44 8.44 10.00
C ALA A 136 -1.67 9.68 9.50
N LYS A 137 -0.81 9.48 8.50
CA LYS A 137 -0.07 10.57 7.86
C LYS A 137 -1.00 11.61 7.25
N ALA A 138 -2.00 11.18 6.47
CA ALA A 138 -2.92 12.06 5.80
C ALA A 138 -3.75 12.92 6.77
N VAL A 139 -4.30 12.33 7.83
CA VAL A 139 -5.14 13.08 8.78
C VAL A 139 -4.33 14.08 9.61
N ARG A 140 -3.05 13.76 9.91
CA ARG A 140 -2.16 14.64 10.67
C ARG A 140 -1.58 15.81 9.85
N GLU A 141 -1.74 15.80 8.54
CA GLU A 141 -1.26 16.90 7.67
C GLU A 141 -1.89 18.23 8.03
N ARG A 142 -3.20 18.25 8.33
CA ARG A 142 -3.93 19.45 8.76
C ARG A 142 -4.39 19.44 10.22
N ASN A 143 -4.36 18.28 10.85
CA ASN A 143 -4.76 18.11 12.24
C ASN A 143 -3.69 17.32 13.02
N PRO A 144 -2.56 17.95 13.40
CA PRO A 144 -1.44 17.25 14.04
C PRO A 144 -1.78 16.59 15.39
N HIS A 145 -2.86 17.04 16.03
CA HIS A 145 -3.29 16.57 17.37
C HIS A 145 -4.40 15.52 17.33
N ILE A 146 -4.85 15.10 16.14
CA ILE A 146 -5.88 14.07 16.01
C ILE A 146 -5.40 12.75 16.61
N GLY A 147 -6.21 12.14 17.45
CA GLY A 147 -5.93 10.80 17.97
C GLY A 147 -6.18 9.72 16.91
N VAL A 148 -5.16 8.95 16.56
CA VAL A 148 -5.28 7.89 15.54
C VAL A 148 -5.31 6.53 16.20
N VAL A 149 -6.44 5.85 16.08
CA VAL A 149 -6.69 4.52 16.66
C VAL A 149 -6.84 3.49 15.54
N ALA A 150 -6.04 2.44 15.60
CA ALA A 150 -6.08 1.35 14.63
C ALA A 150 -6.73 0.09 15.21
N PHE A 151 -7.61 -0.55 14.42
CA PHE A 151 -8.19 -1.85 14.72
C PHE A 151 -7.58 -2.92 13.82
N ALA A 152 -7.25 -4.08 14.40
CA ALA A 152 -6.65 -5.19 13.66
C ALA A 152 -7.35 -6.51 13.95
N GLY A 153 -7.50 -7.34 12.92
CA GLY A 153 -7.90 -8.73 13.08
C GLY A 153 -6.82 -9.52 13.81
N HIS A 154 -5.55 -9.26 13.48
CA HIS A 154 -4.37 -9.82 14.14
C HIS A 154 -3.41 -8.69 14.51
N VAL A 155 -2.94 -8.69 15.75
CA VAL A 155 -1.89 -7.80 16.23
C VAL A 155 -0.61 -8.61 16.37
N GLY A 156 0.36 -8.30 15.52
CA GLY A 156 1.68 -8.96 15.48
C GLY A 156 2.70 -8.29 16.39
N GLU A 157 3.96 -8.67 16.22
CA GLU A 157 5.07 -8.15 17.00
C GLU A 157 5.49 -6.74 16.57
N GLY A 158 6.11 -5.99 17.46
CA GLY A 158 6.75 -4.70 17.21
C GLY A 158 5.79 -3.57 16.88
N ILE A 159 4.54 -3.64 17.34
CA ILE A 159 3.55 -2.56 17.17
C ILE A 159 3.91 -1.29 17.94
N ASP A 160 4.74 -1.39 18.96
CA ASP A 160 5.32 -0.27 19.70
C ASP A 160 5.99 0.74 18.79
N GLN A 161 6.63 0.28 17.70
CA GLN A 161 7.26 1.13 16.72
C GLN A 161 6.26 1.99 15.90
N LEU A 162 4.97 1.69 15.96
CA LEU A 162 3.93 2.46 15.27
C LEU A 162 3.51 3.70 16.07
N TYR A 163 3.70 3.66 17.40
CA TYR A 163 3.33 4.77 18.28
C TYR A 163 4.21 6.00 18.06
N ASP A 164 5.47 5.79 17.66
CA ASP A 164 6.41 6.87 17.36
C ASP A 164 6.20 7.51 15.99
N VAL A 165 5.40 6.86 15.12
CA VAL A 165 5.25 7.26 13.72
C VAL A 165 3.82 7.68 13.32
N GLY A 166 2.93 7.80 14.31
CA GLY A 166 1.65 8.48 14.10
C GLY A 166 0.38 7.66 14.38
N ILE A 167 0.50 6.44 14.91
CA ILE A 167 -0.63 5.69 15.47
C ILE A 167 -0.56 5.82 17.00
N ASP A 168 -1.65 6.21 17.65
CA ASP A 168 -1.67 6.40 19.09
C ASP A 168 -2.11 5.16 19.86
N ALA A 169 -2.92 4.30 19.25
CA ALA A 169 -3.34 3.04 19.87
C ALA A 169 -3.68 1.98 18.82
N VAL A 170 -3.41 0.72 19.13
CA VAL A 170 -3.76 -0.45 18.33
C VAL A 170 -4.61 -1.40 19.15
N PHE A 171 -5.77 -1.82 18.62
CA PHE A 171 -6.67 -2.77 19.27
C PHE A 171 -6.89 -3.99 18.40
N GLY A 172 -6.63 -5.19 18.96
CA GLY A 172 -7.10 -6.44 18.37
C GLY A 172 -8.60 -6.58 18.50
N ILE A 173 -9.30 -6.97 17.42
CA ILE A 173 -10.75 -7.14 17.46
C ILE A 173 -11.19 -8.56 17.80
N VAL A 174 -10.33 -9.55 17.64
CA VAL A 174 -10.62 -10.96 17.93
C VAL A 174 -10.68 -11.16 19.45
N PRO A 175 -11.79 -11.63 20.02
CA PRO A 175 -12.00 -11.63 21.47
C PRO A 175 -11.23 -12.74 22.21
N GLY A 176 -10.65 -13.71 21.49
CA GLY A 176 -9.92 -14.84 22.07
C GLY A 176 -9.43 -15.78 20.98
N ALA A 177 -8.78 -16.86 21.39
CA ALA A 177 -8.32 -17.89 20.45
C ALA A 177 -9.50 -18.55 19.74
N MET A 178 -9.50 -18.51 18.41
CA MET A 178 -10.51 -19.12 17.53
C MET A 178 -9.91 -19.46 16.17
N PRO A 179 -10.50 -20.36 15.39
CA PRO A 179 -10.10 -20.62 14.02
C PRO A 179 -10.18 -19.37 13.14
N LEU A 180 -9.26 -19.23 12.20
CA LEU A 180 -9.17 -18.02 11.34
C LEU A 180 -10.46 -17.78 10.52
N ASN A 181 -11.07 -18.83 10.00
CA ASN A 181 -12.32 -18.74 9.26
C ASN A 181 -13.47 -18.16 10.10
N GLU A 182 -13.55 -18.53 11.39
CA GLU A 182 -14.53 -17.98 12.33
C GLU A 182 -14.20 -16.52 12.67
N ALA A 183 -12.93 -16.20 12.93
CA ALA A 183 -12.49 -14.84 13.18
C ALA A 183 -12.84 -13.90 12.02
N ILE A 184 -12.67 -14.36 10.77
CA ILE A 184 -13.05 -13.59 9.58
C ILE A 184 -14.56 -13.44 9.47
N ALA A 185 -15.31 -14.53 9.64
CA ALA A 185 -16.79 -14.50 9.55
C ALA A 185 -17.40 -13.57 10.60
N ASP A 186 -16.86 -13.56 11.81
CA ASP A 186 -17.30 -12.70 12.92
C ASP A 186 -16.67 -11.30 12.91
N GLY A 187 -15.81 -11.00 11.94
CA GLY A 187 -15.07 -9.73 11.87
C GLY A 187 -15.93 -8.48 12.07
N PRO A 188 -17.05 -8.29 11.37
CA PRO A 188 -17.90 -7.12 11.56
C PRO A 188 -18.45 -6.99 12.97
N ARG A 189 -18.91 -8.07 13.59
CA ARG A 189 -19.40 -8.08 14.97
C ARG A 189 -18.30 -7.75 15.97
N ASN A 190 -17.13 -8.32 15.78
CA ASN A 190 -15.98 -8.11 16.65
C ASN A 190 -15.47 -6.67 16.55
N LEU A 191 -15.44 -6.09 15.36
CA LEU A 191 -15.08 -4.70 15.14
C LEU A 191 -16.05 -3.74 15.86
N ILE A 192 -17.35 -3.97 15.74
CA ILE A 192 -18.38 -3.17 16.44
C ILE A 192 -18.12 -3.18 17.94
N ARG A 193 -17.89 -4.36 18.54
CA ARG A 193 -17.64 -4.47 19.99
C ARG A 193 -16.34 -3.76 20.41
N ALA A 194 -15.27 -3.90 19.66
CA ALA A 194 -14.01 -3.24 19.94
C ALA A 194 -14.15 -1.72 19.85
N ALA A 195 -14.78 -1.23 18.78
CA ALA A 195 -15.02 0.20 18.58
C ALA A 195 -15.95 0.79 19.66
N GLU A 196 -16.99 0.06 20.09
CA GLU A 196 -17.85 0.49 21.20
C GLU A 196 -17.06 0.64 22.50
N ASN A 197 -16.18 -0.31 22.82
CA ASN A 197 -15.36 -0.25 24.03
C ASN A 197 -14.39 0.95 24.00
N VAL A 198 -13.77 1.21 22.87
CA VAL A 198 -12.91 2.40 22.68
C VAL A 198 -13.74 3.68 22.84
N GLY A 199 -14.93 3.75 22.24
CA GLY A 199 -15.82 4.89 22.43
C GLY A 199 -16.26 5.11 23.88
N ARG A 200 -16.47 4.04 24.65
CA ARG A 200 -16.73 4.12 26.09
C ARG A 200 -15.53 4.68 26.86
N LEU A 201 -14.33 4.23 26.53
CA LEU A 201 -13.08 4.72 27.14
C LEU A 201 -12.87 6.22 26.86
N ILE A 202 -13.01 6.65 25.63
CA ILE A 202 -12.92 8.07 25.23
C ILE A 202 -13.91 8.93 26.03
N ARG A 203 -15.13 8.45 26.20
CA ARG A 203 -16.16 9.17 26.97
C ARG A 203 -15.83 9.28 28.46
N LEU A 204 -15.11 8.31 29.03
CA LEU A 204 -14.66 8.39 30.43
C LEU A 204 -13.62 9.48 30.63
N GLY A 205 -12.70 9.63 29.68
CA GLY A 205 -11.65 10.65 29.72
C GLY A 205 -12.15 12.10 29.54
N ARG A 206 -13.42 12.28 29.11
CA ARG A 206 -14.08 13.59 28.94
C ARG A 206 -14.97 14.01 30.14
N ARG A 207 -15.05 13.18 31.19
CA ARG A 207 -15.75 13.48 32.43
C ARG A 207 -14.82 14.13 33.45
#